data_c5011cb1de95b567a9fb35dd8f213af1
#
_entry.id   c5011cb1de95b567a9fb35dd8f213af1
#
_cell.length_a   1.000
_cell.length_b   1.000
_cell.length_c   1.000
_cell.angle_alpha   90.00
_cell.angle_beta   90.00
_cell.angle_gamma   90.00
#
_symmetry.space_group_name_H-M   'P 1'
#
loop_
_entity.id
_entity.type
_entity.pdbx_description
1 polymer ?
#
loop_
_entity_poly.entity_id
_entity_poly.type
_entity_poly.pdbx_seq_one_letter_code
_entity_poly.pdbx_strand_id
1 'polypeptide(L)'
;TVASVRFMTPFWKDAHDEGGLAWDDSNNNRAFLSGDICATLNGASIYVAALNGADKFKTDKGAPLHTDILHAPLPSGPKGTFPYHTAFTHMVMKYSKNAKGAKEFLRWAHTPANYEKWIVVQKGFAIAPTTQWEKHKMWEVDPVMAPFRIAGRGGRHMGFGGAPDKKAAEAWNKYIIVDM
;
A
#
# COMPACT_ATOMS: atom_id res chain seq x y z
N THR A 1 -1.60 18.60 15.48
CA THR A 1 -0.96 17.44 16.13
C THR A 1 -1.70 17.02 17.40
N VAL A 2 -1.85 17.87 18.43
CA VAL A 2 -2.57 17.51 19.67
C VAL A 2 -4.01 17.07 19.39
N ALA A 3 -4.75 17.78 18.53
CA ALA A 3 -6.10 17.40 18.14
C ALA A 3 -6.15 16.03 17.46
N SER A 4 -5.16 15.72 16.62
CA SER A 4 -5.06 14.39 15.97
C SER A 4 -4.82 13.28 17.00
N VAL A 5 -3.93 13.49 17.95
CA VAL A 5 -3.67 12.51 19.02
C VAL A 5 -4.92 12.30 19.89
N ARG A 6 -5.61 13.39 20.27
CA ARG A 6 -6.88 13.29 21.03
C ARG A 6 -7.98 12.54 20.29
N PHE A 7 -8.01 12.61 18.97
CA PHE A 7 -8.93 11.83 18.15
C PHE A 7 -8.48 10.37 18.05
N MET A 8 -7.20 10.14 17.75
CA MET A 8 -6.67 8.79 17.50
C MET A 8 -6.67 7.91 18.75
N THR A 9 -6.45 8.46 19.93
CA THR A 9 -6.38 7.66 21.17
C THR A 9 -7.67 6.89 21.47
N PRO A 10 -8.88 7.51 21.54
CA PRO A 10 -10.12 6.75 21.71
C PRO A 10 -10.41 5.85 20.50
N PHE A 11 -10.16 6.34 19.27
CA PHE A 11 -10.37 5.55 18.08
C PHE A 11 -9.54 4.26 18.10
N TRP A 12 -8.27 4.36 18.53
CA TRP A 12 -7.43 3.17 18.67
C TRP A 12 -7.96 2.21 19.73
N LYS A 13 -8.35 2.72 20.89
CA LYS A 13 -8.88 1.90 21.99
C LYS A 13 -10.17 1.16 21.64
N ASP A 14 -11.03 1.79 20.85
CA ASP A 14 -12.38 1.30 20.58
C ASP A 14 -12.46 0.45 19.31
N ALA A 15 -11.50 0.59 18.38
CA ALA A 15 -11.62 0.03 17.03
C ALA A 15 -10.39 -0.77 16.55
N HIS A 16 -9.29 -0.80 17.31
CA HIS A 16 -8.09 -1.53 16.93
C HIS A 16 -7.85 -2.73 17.84
N ASP A 17 -7.19 -3.75 17.27
CA ASP A 17 -6.71 -4.89 18.01
C ASP A 17 -5.50 -4.51 18.88
N GLU A 18 -5.53 -4.83 20.17
CA GLU A 18 -4.42 -4.56 21.09
C GLU A 18 -3.12 -5.26 20.68
N GLY A 19 -3.22 -6.42 20.02
CA GLY A 19 -2.08 -7.13 19.45
C GLY A 19 -1.33 -6.31 18.41
N GLY A 20 -1.99 -5.29 17.82
CA GLY A 20 -1.42 -4.41 16.79
C GLY A 20 -0.15 -3.69 17.22
N LEU A 21 0.08 -3.48 18.52
CA LEU A 21 1.32 -2.89 19.05
C LEU A 21 2.57 -3.77 18.81
N ALA A 22 2.40 -5.06 18.65
CA ALA A 22 3.47 -6.01 18.37
C ALA A 22 3.59 -6.38 16.87
N TRP A 23 2.77 -5.77 16.01
CA TRP A 23 2.72 -6.10 14.60
C TRP A 23 3.89 -5.51 13.81
N ASP A 24 4.36 -6.29 12.84
CA ASP A 24 5.23 -5.82 11.77
C ASP A 24 4.39 -5.42 10.52
N ASP A 25 5.05 -4.98 9.46
CA ASP A 25 4.44 -4.52 8.21
C ASP A 25 3.56 -5.58 7.50
N SER A 26 3.60 -6.82 7.90
CA SER A 26 2.86 -7.93 7.27
C SER A 26 1.72 -8.48 8.12
N ASN A 27 1.62 -8.10 9.39
CA ASN A 27 0.64 -8.69 10.30
C ASN A 27 -0.79 -8.30 9.99
N ASN A 28 -1.05 -7.05 9.58
CA ASN A 28 -2.37 -6.62 9.14
C ASN A 28 -2.88 -7.45 7.95
N ASN A 29 -2.01 -7.80 7.01
CA ASN A 29 -2.37 -8.68 5.89
C ASN A 29 -2.77 -10.08 6.40
N ARG A 30 -1.99 -10.64 7.33
CA ARG A 30 -2.29 -11.95 7.91
C ARG A 30 -3.60 -11.93 8.68
N ALA A 31 -3.80 -10.93 9.55
CA ALA A 31 -5.01 -10.79 10.34
C ALA A 31 -6.27 -10.62 9.48
N PHE A 32 -6.19 -9.87 8.39
CA PHE A 32 -7.31 -9.73 7.47
C PHE A 32 -7.60 -11.04 6.71
N LEU A 33 -6.55 -11.72 6.22
CA LEU A 33 -6.71 -12.97 5.48
C LEU A 33 -7.15 -14.15 6.34
N SER A 34 -6.92 -14.10 7.67
CA SER A 34 -7.44 -15.07 8.66
C SER A 34 -8.84 -14.74 9.16
N GLY A 35 -9.35 -13.52 8.92
CA GLY A 35 -10.65 -13.08 9.40
C GLY A 35 -10.64 -12.46 10.79
N ASP A 36 -9.45 -12.22 11.37
CA ASP A 36 -9.32 -11.60 12.72
C ASP A 36 -9.71 -10.12 12.70
N ILE A 37 -9.55 -9.46 11.55
CA ILE A 37 -9.99 -8.07 11.34
C ILE A 37 -10.79 -7.95 10.06
N CYS A 38 -11.79 -7.05 10.03
CA CYS A 38 -12.65 -6.82 8.88
C CYS A 38 -12.29 -5.58 8.05
N ALA A 39 -11.42 -4.72 8.55
CA ALA A 39 -10.99 -3.51 7.84
C ALA A 39 -9.53 -3.17 8.17
N THR A 40 -8.82 -2.65 7.20
CA THR A 40 -7.45 -2.16 7.39
C THR A 40 -7.11 -1.08 6.37
N LEU A 41 -6.28 -0.13 6.77
CA LEU A 41 -5.67 0.82 5.86
C LEU A 41 -4.50 0.13 5.17
N ASN A 42 -4.63 -0.14 3.87
CA ASN A 42 -3.60 -0.87 3.11
C ASN A 42 -3.63 -0.51 1.62
N GLY A 43 -2.61 -0.97 0.90
CA GLY A 43 -2.65 -1.10 -0.55
C GLY A 43 -3.41 -2.37 -0.97
N ALA A 44 -3.33 -2.72 -2.26
CA ALA A 44 -4.06 -3.86 -2.82
C ALA A 44 -3.48 -5.25 -2.47
N SER A 45 -2.45 -5.33 -1.63
CA SER A 45 -1.71 -6.58 -1.36
C SER A 45 -2.59 -7.71 -0.82
N ILE A 46 -3.52 -7.40 0.06
CA ILE A 46 -4.46 -8.37 0.64
C ILE A 46 -5.38 -8.93 -0.44
N TYR A 47 -5.98 -8.06 -1.24
CA TYR A 47 -6.88 -8.48 -2.31
C TYR A 47 -6.16 -9.36 -3.34
N VAL A 48 -4.97 -8.94 -3.79
CA VAL A 48 -4.18 -9.73 -4.75
C VAL A 48 -3.75 -11.08 -4.17
N ALA A 49 -3.42 -11.13 -2.87
CA ALA A 49 -3.12 -12.39 -2.20
C ALA A 49 -4.35 -13.30 -2.12
N ALA A 50 -5.52 -12.77 -1.75
CA ALA A 50 -6.77 -13.52 -1.71
C ALA A 50 -7.19 -14.02 -3.10
N LEU A 51 -6.99 -13.20 -4.14
CA LEU A 51 -7.30 -13.56 -5.52
C LEU A 51 -6.38 -14.68 -6.05
N ASN A 52 -5.09 -14.62 -5.74
CA ASN A 52 -4.13 -15.64 -6.14
C ASN A 52 -4.23 -16.93 -5.31
N GLY A 53 -4.75 -16.84 -4.09
CA GLY A 53 -4.99 -17.96 -3.18
C GLY A 53 -6.47 -18.26 -2.97
N ALA A 54 -7.28 -18.19 -4.01
CA ALA A 54 -8.73 -18.34 -3.93
C ALA A 54 -9.21 -19.71 -3.44
N ASP A 55 -8.38 -20.73 -3.57
CA ASP A 55 -8.57 -22.07 -3.00
C ASP A 55 -8.28 -22.13 -1.50
N LYS A 56 -7.36 -21.29 -1.02
CA LYS A 56 -6.88 -21.24 0.36
C LYS A 56 -7.70 -20.27 1.22
N PHE A 57 -7.93 -19.06 0.73
CA PHE A 57 -8.61 -18.00 1.49
C PHE A 57 -10.09 -18.02 1.19
N LYS A 58 -10.89 -18.34 2.21
CA LYS A 58 -12.34 -18.51 2.10
C LYS A 58 -13.07 -17.60 3.08
N THR A 59 -14.30 -17.24 2.70
CA THR A 59 -15.28 -16.67 3.63
C THR A 59 -15.84 -17.74 4.56
N ASP A 60 -16.53 -17.36 5.60
CA ASP A 60 -17.25 -18.29 6.50
C ASP A 60 -18.25 -19.18 5.76
N LYS A 61 -18.73 -18.74 4.59
CA LYS A 61 -19.64 -19.49 3.72
C LYS A 61 -18.92 -20.38 2.71
N GLY A 62 -17.59 -20.46 2.75
CA GLY A 62 -16.78 -21.28 1.86
C GLY A 62 -16.53 -20.67 0.47
N ALA A 63 -17.02 -19.47 0.18
CA ALA A 63 -16.71 -18.75 -1.06
C ALA A 63 -15.27 -18.23 -1.05
N PRO A 64 -14.64 -18.00 -2.21
CA PRO A 64 -13.33 -17.35 -2.26
C PRO A 64 -13.34 -15.97 -1.59
N LEU A 65 -12.40 -15.72 -0.68
CA LEU A 65 -12.40 -14.50 0.13
C LEU A 65 -12.37 -13.21 -0.72
N HIS A 66 -11.67 -13.23 -1.85
CA HIS A 66 -11.58 -12.05 -2.73
C HIS A 66 -12.95 -11.58 -3.26
N THR A 67 -13.98 -12.42 -3.26
CA THR A 67 -15.33 -12.04 -3.69
C THR A 67 -16.09 -11.21 -2.66
N ASP A 68 -15.57 -11.12 -1.44
CA ASP A 68 -16.14 -10.35 -0.32
C ASP A 68 -15.25 -9.17 0.11
N ILE A 69 -14.17 -8.90 -0.63
CA ILE A 69 -13.27 -7.78 -0.38
C ILE A 69 -13.68 -6.58 -1.22
N LEU A 70 -13.82 -5.43 -0.58
CA LEU A 70 -14.06 -4.15 -1.22
C LEU A 70 -12.95 -3.15 -0.86
N HIS A 71 -12.77 -2.17 -1.73
CA HIS A 71 -11.86 -1.05 -1.50
C HIS A 71 -12.62 0.26 -1.49
N ALA A 72 -12.26 1.15 -0.57
CA ALA A 72 -12.77 2.50 -0.51
C ALA A 72 -11.62 3.51 -0.40
N PRO A 73 -11.75 4.70 -0.97
CA PRO A 73 -10.83 5.80 -0.68
C PRO A 73 -10.86 6.13 0.81
N LEU A 74 -9.78 6.74 1.30
CA LEU A 74 -9.75 7.28 2.66
C LEU A 74 -10.88 8.30 2.86
N PRO A 75 -11.53 8.33 4.03
CA PRO A 75 -12.53 9.32 4.34
C PRO A 75 -11.94 10.73 4.34
N SER A 76 -12.78 11.71 4.01
CA SER A 76 -12.37 13.10 4.08
C SER A 76 -12.29 13.58 5.52
N GLY A 77 -11.14 14.16 5.87
CA GLY A 77 -10.97 14.93 7.08
C GLY A 77 -11.39 16.41 6.91
N PRO A 78 -11.26 17.23 7.96
CA PRO A 78 -11.63 18.66 7.92
C PRO A 78 -10.88 19.49 6.87
N LYS A 79 -9.75 19.01 6.39
CA LYS A 79 -8.90 19.65 5.37
C LYS A 79 -8.91 18.94 4.03
N GLY A 80 -9.74 17.92 3.85
CA GLY A 80 -9.86 17.15 2.64
C GLY A 80 -9.38 15.70 2.78
N THR A 81 -9.31 14.99 1.66
CA THR A 81 -8.81 13.63 1.56
C THR A 81 -7.36 13.63 1.08
N PHE A 82 -6.48 13.01 1.83
CA PHE A 82 -5.06 12.94 1.51
C PHE A 82 -4.64 11.46 1.43
N PRO A 83 -4.75 10.84 0.26
CA PRO A 83 -4.32 9.47 0.09
C PRO A 83 -2.81 9.33 0.35
N TYR A 84 -2.45 8.24 1.01
CA TYR A 84 -1.06 7.87 1.21
C TYR A 84 -0.46 7.37 -0.11
N HIS A 85 0.73 7.83 -0.44
CA HIS A 85 1.46 7.41 -1.62
C HIS A 85 2.89 7.04 -1.25
N THR A 86 3.26 5.78 -1.50
CA THR A 86 4.64 5.31 -1.39
C THR A 86 5.20 5.07 -2.78
N ALA A 87 6.27 5.77 -3.13
CA ALA A 87 6.98 5.52 -4.37
C ALA A 87 7.98 4.37 -4.18
N PHE A 88 7.83 3.32 -4.99
CA PHE A 88 8.88 2.31 -5.12
C PHE A 88 10.00 2.85 -6.01
N THR A 89 11.20 2.90 -5.46
CA THR A 89 12.37 3.38 -6.19
C THR A 89 13.29 2.23 -6.56
N HIS A 90 13.75 2.21 -7.80
CA HIS A 90 14.80 1.31 -8.23
C HIS A 90 16.16 1.96 -8.06
N MET A 91 17.08 1.25 -7.45
CA MET A 91 18.42 1.75 -7.19
C MET A 91 19.49 0.83 -7.78
N VAL A 92 20.52 1.43 -8.36
CA VAL A 92 21.74 0.71 -8.72
C VAL A 92 22.82 1.07 -7.72
N MET A 93 23.23 0.08 -6.94
CA MET A 93 24.18 0.30 -5.84
C MET A 93 25.57 0.67 -6.35
N LYS A 94 26.22 1.60 -5.66
CA LYS A 94 27.58 2.06 -6.01
C LYS A 94 28.62 0.93 -6.03
N TYR A 95 28.46 -0.07 -5.18
CA TYR A 95 29.33 -1.23 -5.10
C TYR A 95 29.03 -2.33 -6.14
N SER A 96 28.02 -2.13 -6.99
CA SER A 96 27.68 -3.11 -8.04
C SER A 96 28.84 -3.25 -9.03
N LYS A 97 29.28 -4.50 -9.24
CA LYS A 97 30.31 -4.84 -10.24
C LYS A 97 29.79 -4.72 -11.68
N ASN A 98 28.46 -4.64 -11.88
CA ASN A 98 27.82 -4.51 -13.19
C ASN A 98 26.78 -3.37 -13.21
N ALA A 99 27.17 -2.19 -12.75
CA ALA A 99 26.28 -1.02 -12.71
C ALA A 99 25.76 -0.61 -14.11
N LYS A 100 26.57 -0.83 -15.18
CA LYS A 100 26.15 -0.56 -16.56
C LYS A 100 25.01 -1.49 -16.97
N GLY A 101 25.15 -2.80 -16.78
CA GLY A 101 24.12 -3.77 -17.11
C GLY A 101 22.83 -3.55 -16.29
N ALA A 102 22.97 -3.23 -15.00
CA ALA A 102 21.80 -2.92 -14.16
C ALA A 102 21.02 -1.69 -14.67
N LYS A 103 21.73 -0.64 -15.11
CA LYS A 103 21.08 0.56 -15.70
C LYS A 103 20.39 0.23 -17.03
N GLU A 104 20.99 -0.59 -17.88
CA GLU A 104 20.38 -1.02 -19.14
C GLU A 104 19.14 -1.89 -18.88
N PHE A 105 19.20 -2.80 -17.91
CA PHE A 105 18.04 -3.58 -17.49
C PHE A 105 16.89 -2.67 -17.02
N LEU A 106 17.16 -1.67 -16.18
CA LEU A 106 16.14 -0.74 -15.73
C LEU A 106 15.54 0.07 -16.90
N ARG A 107 16.35 0.53 -17.84
CA ARG A 107 15.85 1.20 -19.05
C ARG A 107 14.95 0.29 -19.86
N TRP A 108 15.37 -0.96 -20.09
CA TRP A 108 14.59 -1.96 -20.80
C TRP A 108 13.27 -2.28 -20.07
N ALA A 109 13.30 -2.50 -18.77
CA ALA A 109 12.12 -2.80 -17.96
C ALA A 109 11.07 -1.66 -17.99
N HIS A 110 11.54 -0.41 -18.08
CA HIS A 110 10.65 0.77 -18.12
C HIS A 110 10.26 1.21 -19.53
N THR A 111 10.64 0.47 -20.57
CA THR A 111 10.05 0.73 -21.89
C THR A 111 8.54 0.43 -21.84
N PRO A 112 7.68 1.20 -22.53
CA PRO A 112 6.24 1.03 -22.46
C PRO A 112 5.77 -0.42 -22.64
N ALA A 113 6.30 -1.12 -23.64
CA ALA A 113 5.91 -2.49 -23.96
C ALA A 113 6.28 -3.53 -22.86
N ASN A 114 7.39 -3.32 -22.15
CA ASN A 114 7.79 -4.22 -21.05
C ASN A 114 7.12 -3.84 -19.75
N TYR A 115 6.98 -2.55 -19.49
CA TYR A 115 6.32 -2.04 -18.30
C TYR A 115 4.83 -2.43 -18.28
N GLU A 116 4.16 -2.38 -19.44
CA GLU A 116 2.78 -2.85 -19.60
C GLU A 116 2.61 -4.29 -19.14
N LYS A 117 3.49 -5.19 -19.60
CA LYS A 117 3.45 -6.59 -19.19
C LYS A 117 3.55 -6.73 -17.68
N TRP A 118 4.44 -5.97 -17.07
CA TRP A 118 4.66 -6.01 -15.62
C TRP A 118 3.43 -5.53 -14.84
N ILE A 119 2.81 -4.39 -15.21
CA ILE A 119 1.64 -3.87 -14.51
C ILE A 119 0.40 -4.74 -14.69
N VAL A 120 0.26 -5.40 -15.84
CA VAL A 120 -0.85 -6.34 -16.09
C VAL A 120 -0.71 -7.61 -15.25
N VAL A 121 0.48 -8.19 -15.20
CA VAL A 121 0.74 -9.41 -14.40
C VAL A 121 0.47 -9.19 -12.91
N GLN A 122 0.83 -8.05 -12.38
CA GLN A 122 0.58 -7.73 -10.97
C GLN A 122 -0.85 -7.22 -10.68
N LYS A 123 -1.72 -7.18 -11.67
CA LYS A 123 -3.15 -6.83 -11.53
C LYS A 123 -3.40 -5.45 -10.90
N GLY A 124 -2.51 -4.48 -11.15
CA GLY A 124 -2.62 -3.14 -10.59
C GLY A 124 -2.17 -3.01 -9.12
N PHE A 125 -1.51 -4.01 -8.56
CA PHE A 125 -0.95 -3.94 -7.21
C PHE A 125 -0.02 -2.74 -7.00
N ALA A 126 0.88 -2.47 -7.95
CA ALA A 126 1.64 -1.25 -7.97
C ALA A 126 1.06 -0.30 -9.03
N ILE A 127 0.64 0.86 -8.58
CA ILE A 127 0.09 1.90 -9.44
C ILE A 127 1.24 2.53 -10.22
N ALA A 128 1.09 2.58 -11.54
CA ALA A 128 2.07 3.25 -12.36
C ALA A 128 2.05 4.77 -12.13
N PRO A 129 3.21 5.43 -12.05
CA PRO A 129 3.32 6.81 -11.61
C PRO A 129 2.92 7.84 -12.68
N THR A 130 2.34 7.42 -13.80
CA THR A 130 2.01 8.31 -14.90
C THR A 130 0.55 8.23 -15.31
N THR A 131 -0.01 9.34 -15.78
CA THR A 131 -1.39 9.45 -16.26
C THR A 131 -1.70 8.55 -17.46
N GLN A 132 -0.68 8.12 -18.20
CA GLN A 132 -0.81 7.16 -19.30
C GLN A 132 -1.46 5.85 -18.82
N TRP A 133 -1.04 5.33 -17.67
CA TRP A 133 -1.49 4.05 -17.15
C TRP A 133 -2.84 4.12 -16.44
N GLU A 134 -3.28 5.29 -16.02
CA GLU A 134 -4.63 5.48 -15.47
C GLU A 134 -5.74 5.15 -16.48
N LYS A 135 -5.44 5.24 -17.78
CA LYS A 135 -6.37 4.93 -18.88
C LYS A 135 -6.21 3.51 -19.42
N HIS A 136 -5.35 2.71 -18.80
CA HIS A 136 -5.08 1.36 -19.28
C HIS A 136 -6.28 0.44 -19.05
N LYS A 137 -6.54 -0.45 -20.01
CA LYS A 137 -7.68 -1.40 -19.97
C LYS A 137 -7.68 -2.36 -18.78
N MET A 138 -6.54 -2.58 -18.13
CA MET A 138 -6.45 -3.44 -16.95
C MET A 138 -7.44 -3.04 -15.84
N TRP A 139 -7.77 -1.76 -15.72
CA TRP A 139 -8.70 -1.26 -14.71
C TRP A 139 -10.17 -1.58 -15.00
N GLU A 140 -10.49 -2.02 -16.21
CA GLU A 140 -11.82 -2.43 -16.64
C GLU A 140 -12.05 -3.93 -16.34
N VAL A 141 -10.97 -4.70 -16.19
CA VAL A 141 -11.03 -6.15 -15.95
C VAL A 141 -11.52 -6.48 -14.55
N ASP A 142 -11.14 -5.65 -13.56
CA ASP A 142 -11.47 -5.87 -12.17
C ASP A 142 -11.98 -4.58 -11.50
N PRO A 143 -13.30 -4.41 -11.40
CA PRO A 143 -13.90 -3.22 -10.79
C PRO A 143 -13.51 -2.99 -9.33
N VAL A 144 -13.15 -4.04 -8.58
CA VAL A 144 -12.71 -3.94 -7.18
C VAL A 144 -11.41 -3.16 -7.08
N MET A 145 -10.59 -3.19 -8.13
CA MET A 145 -9.33 -2.42 -8.22
C MET A 145 -9.50 -0.97 -8.71
N ALA A 146 -10.71 -0.57 -9.13
CA ALA A 146 -10.94 0.78 -9.67
C ALA A 146 -10.54 1.93 -8.71
N PRO A 147 -10.71 1.85 -7.38
CA PRO A 147 -10.25 2.90 -6.47
C PRO A 147 -8.75 3.17 -6.55
N PHE A 148 -7.94 2.17 -6.91
CA PHE A 148 -6.47 2.33 -7.02
C PHE A 148 -6.04 3.05 -8.30
N ARG A 149 -6.87 3.06 -9.34
CA ARG A 149 -6.58 3.72 -10.61
C ARG A 149 -6.19 5.18 -10.46
N ILE A 150 -6.85 5.89 -9.56
CA ILE A 150 -6.65 7.31 -9.31
C ILE A 150 -6.01 7.62 -7.96
N ALA A 151 -5.61 6.59 -7.20
CA ALA A 151 -5.05 6.77 -5.87
C ALA A 151 -3.76 7.62 -5.85
N GLY A 152 -3.03 7.65 -6.98
CA GLY A 152 -1.88 8.55 -7.15
C GLY A 152 -2.25 10.03 -7.32
N ARG A 153 -3.51 10.35 -7.66
CA ARG A 153 -3.96 11.73 -7.84
C ARG A 153 -4.15 12.41 -6.49
N GLY A 154 -3.49 13.54 -6.30
CA GLY A 154 -3.56 14.28 -5.04
C GLY A 154 -2.90 13.60 -3.85
N GLY A 155 -2.37 12.40 -4.04
CA GLY A 155 -1.56 11.71 -3.05
C GLY A 155 -0.37 12.57 -2.67
N ARG A 156 -0.17 12.76 -1.37
CA ARG A 156 1.04 13.41 -0.88
C ARG A 156 2.00 12.32 -0.45
N HIS A 157 3.18 12.34 -1.03
CA HIS A 157 4.28 11.58 -0.49
C HIS A 157 4.53 12.09 0.93
N MET A 158 4.60 11.20 1.92
CA MET A 158 4.88 11.57 3.31
C MET A 158 6.27 12.21 3.51
N GLY A 159 6.96 12.48 2.41
CA GLY A 159 8.38 12.79 2.43
C GLY A 159 9.17 11.51 2.70
N PHE A 160 10.45 11.54 2.47
CA PHE A 160 11.29 10.55 3.12
C PHE A 160 11.16 10.83 4.62
N GLY A 161 10.72 9.84 5.38
CA GLY A 161 10.86 9.84 6.84
C GLY A 161 12.32 9.85 7.30
N GLY A 162 13.25 10.06 6.36
CA GLY A 162 14.59 10.51 6.61
C GLY A 162 14.53 11.96 7.02
N ALA A 163 14.18 12.19 8.28
CA ALA A 163 14.68 13.41 8.88
C ALA A 163 16.16 13.47 8.54
N PRO A 164 16.67 14.60 8.04
CA PRO A 164 18.09 14.75 7.76
C PRO A 164 18.96 14.53 9.02
N ASP A 165 18.33 14.38 10.16
CA ASP A 165 18.90 14.12 11.46
C ASP A 165 18.39 12.77 11.99
N LYS A 166 19.33 11.86 12.26
CA LYS A 166 19.07 10.54 12.84
C LYS A 166 18.29 10.63 14.15
N LYS A 167 18.58 11.62 15.00
CA LYS A 167 17.88 11.82 16.28
C LYS A 167 16.42 12.20 16.09
N ALA A 168 16.11 13.01 15.07
CA ALA A 168 14.74 13.36 14.75
C ALA A 168 13.96 12.15 14.19
N ALA A 169 14.61 11.27 13.41
CA ALA A 169 14.01 10.04 12.93
C ALA A 169 13.77 9.04 14.08
N GLU A 170 14.70 8.91 15.01
CA GLU A 170 14.57 8.09 16.21
C GLU A 170 13.46 8.61 17.12
N ALA A 171 13.36 9.93 17.33
CA ALA A 171 12.30 10.57 18.09
C ALA A 171 10.93 10.37 17.42
N TRP A 172 10.85 10.54 16.11
CA TRP A 172 9.61 10.27 15.37
C TRP A 172 9.14 8.84 15.54
N ASN A 173 10.04 7.87 15.31
CA ASN A 173 9.70 6.45 15.46
C ASN A 173 9.29 6.12 16.90
N LYS A 174 10.03 6.58 17.89
CA LYS A 174 9.73 6.32 19.29
C LYS A 174 8.42 6.96 19.73
N TYR A 175 8.26 8.27 19.56
CA TYR A 175 7.16 9.02 20.17
C TYR A 175 5.91 9.15 19.30
N ILE A 176 5.98 8.85 18.02
CA ILE A 176 4.83 8.96 17.11
C ILE A 176 4.33 7.59 16.65
N ILE A 177 5.22 6.62 16.48
CA ILE A 177 4.84 5.29 15.97
C ILE A 177 4.69 4.27 17.11
N VAL A 178 5.57 4.31 18.11
CA VAL A 178 5.61 3.30 19.18
C VAL A 178 4.83 3.73 20.42
N ASP A 179 4.94 5.01 20.81
CA ASP A 179 4.36 5.51 22.08
C ASP A 179 2.97 6.15 21.88
N MET A 180 2.36 6.12 20.69
CA MET A 180 0.98 6.55 20.44
C MET A 180 -0.03 5.47 20.80
#